data_8cc695b8984c136c57f24448f261945d
#
_entry.id   8cc695b8984c136c57f24448f261945d
#
_cell.length_a   1.000
_cell.length_b   1.000
_cell.length_c   1.000
_cell.angle_alpha   90.00
_cell.angle_beta   90.00
_cell.angle_gamma   90.00
#
_symmetry.space_group_name_H-M   'P 1'
#
loop_
_entity.id
_entity.type
_entity.pdbx_description
1 polymer ?
#
loop_
_entity_poly.entity_id
_entity_poly.type
_entity_poly.pdbx_seq_one_letter_code
_entity_poly.pdbx_strand_id
1 'polypeptide(L)'
;MNLKKILIVLTTLALLLLIDHRETTPSVPETTAPTQIETEAPIQIRTGWFTIGSNRYCYSPEGQPLTGWLTDEGDRFYLDETGMALTGWQELEGKQFYFAEDGAMAVGWATLDGSTYYFGMDGSLFTGLLNIGGEGYFFTESGRMHTGWLELDGRTYYFDSQGVMAVGQVEIEGQLHHFSPRGVKVLLVNPWNSLPEDYEVTLVNVTSQDRLETACAEALEKMLADCKLAGYKTMIVSGYRTQEDQEFLYNRKVNSYLHMGWDLERARKEAATEVAVPGTSEHQLGLAVDIIDVNYGYLDSRQAQMPAQKWLMAHCHEYGFILRYPVGSTEITGIIYEPWHYRYVGVEMAQEITDLGITLEEYLGAA
;
A
#
# COMPACT_ATOMS: atom_id res chain seq x y z
N MET A 1 -2.69 24.11 36.75
CA MET A 1 -2.42 25.39 37.43
C MET A 1 -2.04 26.43 36.38
N ASN A 2 -2.77 27.50 36.34
CA ASN A 2 -2.67 28.71 35.52
C ASN A 2 -3.41 28.75 34.18
N LEU A 3 -4.65 29.19 34.33
CA LEU A 3 -5.44 29.89 33.31
C LEU A 3 -4.79 31.27 33.01
N LYS A 4 -4.74 31.64 31.72
CA LYS A 4 -4.67 33.06 31.36
C LYS A 4 -5.93 33.44 30.57
N LYS A 5 -6.71 34.30 31.19
CA LYS A 5 -7.88 34.99 30.67
C LYS A 5 -7.45 36.00 29.60
N ILE A 6 -8.13 36.04 28.47
CA ILE A 6 -8.06 37.16 27.52
C ILE A 6 -9.33 37.99 27.69
N LEU A 7 -9.05 39.28 28.01
CA LEU A 7 -10.01 40.33 28.29
C LEU A 7 -10.44 41.01 26.97
N ILE A 8 -11.74 41.00 26.67
CA ILE A 8 -12.34 41.75 25.55
C ILE A 8 -12.66 43.15 26.07
N VAL A 9 -12.07 44.16 25.44
CA VAL A 9 -12.37 45.58 25.72
C VAL A 9 -13.43 46.08 24.71
N LEU A 10 -14.60 46.38 25.21
CA LEU A 10 -15.65 47.09 24.49
C LEU A 10 -15.39 48.60 24.66
N THR A 11 -15.14 49.34 23.58
CA THR A 11 -15.12 50.81 23.56
C THR A 11 -16.45 51.31 22.99
N THR A 12 -17.29 51.84 23.87
CA THR A 12 -18.46 52.61 23.52
C THR A 12 -18.06 54.07 23.22
N LEU A 13 -18.39 54.57 22.03
CA LEU A 13 -18.23 55.96 21.64
C LEU A 13 -19.52 56.72 21.89
N ALA A 14 -19.55 57.63 22.88
CA ALA A 14 -20.68 58.52 23.13
C ALA A 14 -20.47 59.80 22.31
N LEU A 15 -21.51 60.18 21.53
CA LEU A 15 -21.58 61.41 20.77
C LEU A 15 -22.39 62.46 21.58
N LEU A 16 -21.75 63.54 21.98
CA LEU A 16 -22.40 64.67 22.63
C LEU A 16 -23.08 65.55 21.58
N LEU A 17 -24.40 65.80 21.77
CA LEU A 17 -25.16 66.84 21.07
C LEU A 17 -25.08 68.16 21.85
N LEU A 18 -24.56 69.21 21.19
CA LEU A 18 -24.69 70.60 21.65
C LEU A 18 -25.93 71.21 20.99
N ILE A 19 -26.86 71.70 21.82
CA ILE A 19 -28.07 72.45 21.40
C ILE A 19 -27.71 73.96 21.49
N ASP A 20 -27.93 74.65 20.35
CA ASP A 20 -27.94 76.13 20.34
C ASP A 20 -29.34 76.61 20.03
N HIS A 21 -29.90 77.42 20.97
CA HIS A 21 -31.24 78.04 20.83
C HIS A 21 -31.09 79.39 20.16
N ARG A 22 -31.83 79.56 19.03
CA ARG A 22 -32.25 80.90 18.61
C ARG A 22 -33.68 80.85 18.11
N GLU A 23 -34.54 81.59 18.80
CA GLU A 23 -35.90 81.92 18.40
C GLU A 23 -35.92 82.87 17.22
N THR A 24 -36.82 82.68 16.23
CA THR A 24 -37.37 83.69 15.35
C THR A 24 -38.80 83.29 14.89
N THR A 25 -39.63 84.23 14.90
CA THR A 25 -41.12 84.31 14.73
C THR A 25 -41.60 83.83 13.34
N PRO A 26 -42.89 83.52 13.20
CA PRO A 26 -43.44 82.78 12.09
C PRO A 26 -43.88 83.63 10.89
N SER A 27 -43.67 83.13 9.68
CA SER A 27 -44.26 83.59 8.45
C SER A 27 -45.21 82.51 7.87
N VAL A 28 -46.41 82.94 7.38
CA VAL A 28 -47.49 82.13 6.91
C VAL A 28 -47.15 81.34 5.63
N PRO A 29 -47.76 80.16 5.36
CA PRO A 29 -47.34 79.22 4.38
C PRO A 29 -47.80 79.49 2.95
N GLU A 30 -46.84 79.33 2.03
CA GLU A 30 -47.13 79.16 0.60
C GLU A 30 -47.46 77.70 0.31
N THR A 31 -48.56 77.52 -0.43
CA THR A 31 -49.11 76.25 -0.84
C THR A 31 -48.15 75.50 -1.74
N THR A 32 -47.47 74.46 -1.22
CA THR A 32 -46.67 73.59 -2.04
C THR A 32 -47.55 72.48 -2.64
N ALA A 33 -47.31 72.24 -3.94
CA ALA A 33 -47.90 71.16 -4.74
C ALA A 33 -47.63 69.75 -4.11
N PRO A 34 -48.43 68.73 -4.41
CA PRO A 34 -48.31 67.42 -3.80
C PRO A 34 -46.97 66.81 -4.19
N THR A 35 -46.16 66.50 -3.17
CA THR A 35 -44.94 65.69 -3.29
C THR A 35 -45.28 64.36 -3.94
N GLN A 36 -44.71 64.08 -5.09
CA GLN A 36 -44.81 62.77 -5.71
C GLN A 36 -44.18 61.80 -4.72
N ILE A 37 -44.95 60.80 -4.30
CA ILE A 37 -44.46 59.64 -3.58
C ILE A 37 -43.56 58.88 -4.58
N GLU A 38 -42.21 58.94 -4.42
CA GLU A 38 -41.31 58.03 -5.10
C GLU A 38 -41.74 56.61 -4.69
N THR A 39 -42.38 55.90 -5.63
CA THR A 39 -42.62 54.48 -5.48
C THR A 39 -41.25 53.82 -5.44
N GLU A 40 -40.86 53.30 -4.27
CA GLU A 40 -39.70 52.44 -4.16
C GLU A 40 -39.74 51.39 -5.27
N ALA A 41 -38.62 51.28 -6.00
CA ALA A 41 -38.48 50.25 -7.02
C ALA A 41 -38.77 48.88 -6.40
N PRO A 42 -39.51 47.98 -7.06
CA PRO A 42 -39.85 46.69 -6.50
C PRO A 42 -38.55 45.97 -6.11
N ILE A 43 -38.48 45.49 -4.87
CA ILE A 43 -37.36 44.66 -4.39
C ILE A 43 -37.28 43.45 -5.31
N GLN A 44 -36.21 43.37 -6.12
CA GLN A 44 -35.96 42.20 -6.95
C GLN A 44 -35.50 41.07 -6.03
N ILE A 45 -36.34 40.06 -5.83
CA ILE A 45 -36.01 38.83 -5.12
C ILE A 45 -35.06 38.05 -6.02
N ARG A 46 -33.85 37.81 -5.53
CA ARG A 46 -32.88 36.94 -6.22
C ARG A 46 -33.29 35.48 -6.05
N THR A 47 -33.28 34.71 -7.13
CA THR A 47 -33.63 33.29 -7.16
C THR A 47 -32.64 32.52 -8.03
N GLY A 48 -32.46 31.21 -7.79
CA GLY A 48 -31.49 30.40 -8.49
C GLY A 48 -30.05 30.79 -8.12
N TRP A 49 -29.11 30.48 -9.02
CA TRP A 49 -27.71 30.82 -8.84
C TRP A 49 -27.41 32.29 -9.17
N PHE A 50 -26.64 32.93 -8.31
CA PHE A 50 -26.10 34.27 -8.54
C PHE A 50 -24.79 34.47 -7.78
N THR A 51 -23.98 35.47 -8.17
CA THR A 51 -22.67 35.76 -7.60
C THR A 51 -22.67 37.12 -6.91
N ILE A 52 -22.05 37.22 -5.73
CA ILE A 52 -21.74 38.46 -5.03
C ILE A 52 -20.25 38.45 -4.70
N GLY A 53 -19.47 39.34 -5.32
CA GLY A 53 -18.02 39.30 -5.26
C GLY A 53 -17.49 38.03 -5.93
N SER A 54 -16.71 37.23 -5.21
CA SER A 54 -16.22 35.91 -5.64
C SER A 54 -17.12 34.74 -5.25
N ASN A 55 -18.17 34.99 -4.43
CA ASN A 55 -18.97 33.93 -3.83
C ASN A 55 -20.22 33.64 -4.67
N ARG A 56 -20.54 32.34 -4.88
CA ARG A 56 -21.77 31.85 -5.51
C ARG A 56 -22.82 31.54 -4.45
N TYR A 57 -24.06 31.91 -4.73
CA TYR A 57 -25.21 31.65 -3.86
C TYR A 57 -26.32 31.00 -4.67
N CYS A 58 -27.11 30.15 -4.03
CA CYS A 58 -28.29 29.56 -4.63
C CYS A 58 -29.52 29.71 -3.72
N TYR A 59 -30.59 30.35 -4.29
CA TYR A 59 -31.83 30.60 -3.56
C TYR A 59 -33.01 29.93 -4.26
N SER A 60 -34.00 29.58 -3.46
CA SER A 60 -35.26 29.02 -3.95
C SER A 60 -36.05 30.03 -4.81
N PRO A 61 -37.11 29.60 -5.56
CA PRO A 61 -37.99 30.49 -6.27
C PRO A 61 -38.69 31.54 -5.38
N GLU A 62 -38.82 31.23 -4.09
CA GLU A 62 -39.42 32.12 -3.07
C GLU A 62 -38.40 33.10 -2.48
N GLY A 63 -37.12 33.05 -2.96
CA GLY A 63 -36.06 33.93 -2.51
C GLY A 63 -35.44 33.54 -1.16
N GLN A 64 -35.58 32.30 -0.72
CA GLN A 64 -34.93 31.78 0.49
C GLN A 64 -33.59 31.07 0.13
N PRO A 65 -32.56 31.20 0.97
CA PRO A 65 -31.32 30.47 0.73
C PRO A 65 -31.55 28.96 0.73
N LEU A 66 -31.02 28.25 -0.28
CA LEU A 66 -30.90 26.79 -0.24
C LEU A 66 -29.68 26.42 0.63
N THR A 67 -29.76 25.32 1.36
CA THR A 67 -28.70 24.90 2.30
C THR A 67 -28.38 23.40 2.20
N GLY A 68 -27.17 23.01 2.58
CA GLY A 68 -26.71 21.62 2.52
C GLY A 68 -26.40 21.17 1.10
N TRP A 69 -26.49 19.86 0.85
CA TRP A 69 -26.17 19.27 -0.44
C TRP A 69 -27.14 19.67 -1.54
N LEU A 70 -26.60 20.16 -2.64
CA LEU A 70 -27.34 20.51 -3.87
C LEU A 70 -26.71 19.79 -5.06
N THR A 71 -27.52 19.19 -5.94
CA THR A 71 -27.06 18.70 -7.24
C THR A 71 -27.68 19.59 -8.33
N ASP A 72 -26.84 20.10 -9.21
CA ASP A 72 -27.22 20.94 -10.32
C ASP A 72 -26.41 20.64 -11.56
N GLU A 73 -27.03 20.42 -12.72
CA GLU A 73 -26.42 20.07 -14.00
C GLU A 73 -25.42 18.88 -13.95
N GLY A 74 -25.51 18.01 -12.94
CA GLY A 74 -24.63 16.86 -12.73
C GLY A 74 -23.52 17.08 -11.71
N ASP A 75 -23.23 18.32 -11.35
CA ASP A 75 -22.29 18.70 -10.30
C ASP A 75 -22.96 18.72 -8.93
N ARG A 76 -22.19 18.45 -7.88
CA ARG A 76 -22.64 18.56 -6.50
C ARG A 76 -21.99 19.74 -5.81
N PHE A 77 -22.79 20.42 -5.00
CA PHE A 77 -22.39 21.58 -4.21
C PHE A 77 -22.80 21.36 -2.75
N TYR A 78 -22.14 22.05 -1.84
CA TYR A 78 -22.61 22.16 -0.47
C TYR A 78 -22.79 23.63 -0.13
N LEU A 79 -24.02 24.01 0.29
CA LEU A 79 -24.41 25.39 0.58
C LEU A 79 -24.47 25.60 2.10
N ASP A 80 -23.88 26.69 2.59
CA ASP A 80 -24.00 27.10 3.97
C ASP A 80 -25.39 27.66 4.33
N GLU A 81 -25.57 28.10 5.57
CA GLU A 81 -26.84 28.66 6.07
C GLU A 81 -27.30 29.93 5.32
N THR A 82 -26.38 30.59 4.63
CA THR A 82 -26.68 31.79 3.81
C THR A 82 -26.99 31.46 2.35
N GLY A 83 -26.90 30.17 1.98
CA GLY A 83 -27.03 29.72 0.60
C GLY A 83 -25.75 29.88 -0.23
N MET A 84 -24.59 30.18 0.41
CA MET A 84 -23.32 30.32 -0.25
C MET A 84 -22.71 28.93 -0.49
N ALA A 85 -22.24 28.66 -1.73
CA ALA A 85 -21.52 27.46 -2.05
C ALA A 85 -20.13 27.45 -1.34
N LEU A 86 -19.82 26.36 -0.65
CA LEU A 86 -18.50 26.15 -0.05
C LEU A 86 -17.45 25.97 -1.15
N THR A 87 -16.23 26.41 -0.88
CA THR A 87 -15.06 26.26 -1.75
C THR A 87 -13.85 25.78 -0.95
N GLY A 88 -12.84 25.21 -1.64
CA GLY A 88 -11.63 24.69 -1.00
C GLY A 88 -11.89 23.43 -0.18
N TRP A 89 -10.96 23.14 0.73
CA TRP A 89 -11.05 21.99 1.62
C TRP A 89 -12.14 22.17 2.68
N GLN A 90 -12.97 21.17 2.86
CA GLN A 90 -14.07 21.16 3.83
C GLN A 90 -14.15 19.80 4.52
N GLU A 91 -14.44 19.82 5.82
CA GLU A 91 -14.79 18.63 6.57
C GLU A 91 -16.28 18.60 6.85
N LEU A 92 -16.98 17.62 6.29
CA LEU A 92 -18.41 17.44 6.44
C LEU A 92 -18.68 16.03 6.93
N GLU A 93 -19.37 15.90 8.06
CA GLU A 93 -19.72 14.61 8.67
C GLU A 93 -18.51 13.68 8.91
N GLY A 94 -17.34 14.25 9.28
CA GLY A 94 -16.09 13.52 9.54
C GLY A 94 -15.37 13.02 8.28
N LYS A 95 -15.77 13.47 7.08
CA LYS A 95 -15.10 13.21 5.81
C LYS A 95 -14.53 14.50 5.22
N GLN A 96 -13.39 14.39 4.55
CA GLN A 96 -12.78 15.50 3.83
C GLN A 96 -13.29 15.57 2.40
N PHE A 97 -13.63 16.78 1.94
CA PHE A 97 -14.07 17.11 0.59
C PHE A 97 -13.24 18.28 0.07
N TYR A 98 -13.19 18.42 -1.23
CA TYR A 98 -12.69 19.62 -1.87
C TYR A 98 -13.72 20.18 -2.86
N PHE A 99 -13.99 21.46 -2.79
CA PHE A 99 -14.87 22.18 -3.70
C PHE A 99 -14.01 23.16 -4.52
N ALA A 100 -14.18 23.13 -5.83
CA ALA A 100 -13.50 24.05 -6.74
C ALA A 100 -13.88 25.52 -6.48
N GLU A 101 -13.23 26.45 -7.16
CA GLU A 101 -13.53 27.90 -7.00
C GLU A 101 -14.96 28.26 -7.38
N ASP A 102 -15.60 27.50 -8.24
CA ASP A 102 -17.00 27.66 -8.63
C ASP A 102 -17.99 26.95 -7.66
N GLY A 103 -17.46 26.27 -6.62
CA GLY A 103 -18.20 25.52 -5.63
C GLY A 103 -18.52 24.08 -6.03
N ALA A 104 -18.10 23.59 -7.20
CA ALA A 104 -18.32 22.21 -7.62
C ALA A 104 -17.45 21.24 -6.80
N MET A 105 -18.06 20.14 -6.33
CA MET A 105 -17.39 19.10 -5.56
C MET A 105 -16.43 18.31 -6.43
N ALA A 106 -15.18 18.15 -5.99
CA ALA A 106 -14.19 17.32 -6.66
C ALA A 106 -14.55 15.82 -6.57
N VAL A 107 -14.39 15.12 -7.69
CA VAL A 107 -14.52 13.65 -7.82
C VAL A 107 -13.40 13.12 -8.71
N GLY A 108 -12.92 11.90 -8.44
CA GLY A 108 -11.78 11.32 -9.18
C GLY A 108 -10.45 12.02 -8.88
N TRP A 109 -9.58 12.07 -9.87
CA TRP A 109 -8.27 12.69 -9.76
C TRP A 109 -8.32 14.20 -9.68
N ALA A 110 -7.56 14.79 -8.74
CA ALA A 110 -7.37 16.22 -8.63
C ALA A 110 -5.94 16.58 -8.27
N THR A 111 -5.38 17.61 -8.91
CA THR A 111 -4.09 18.19 -8.54
C THR A 111 -4.32 19.53 -7.87
N LEU A 112 -3.96 19.62 -6.59
CA LEU A 112 -4.18 20.79 -5.74
C LEU A 112 -2.85 21.19 -5.10
N ASP A 113 -2.43 22.42 -5.29
CA ASP A 113 -1.18 22.97 -4.76
C ASP A 113 0.06 22.08 -5.05
N GLY A 114 0.11 21.50 -6.27
CA GLY A 114 1.20 20.65 -6.73
C GLY A 114 1.20 19.23 -6.16
N SER A 115 0.19 18.83 -5.41
CA SER A 115 -0.02 17.46 -4.92
C SER A 115 -1.23 16.81 -5.60
N THR A 116 -1.14 15.52 -5.86
CA THR A 116 -2.22 14.74 -6.48
C THR A 116 -3.04 14.03 -5.40
N TYR A 117 -4.36 14.05 -5.57
CA TYR A 117 -5.36 13.45 -4.69
C TYR A 117 -6.36 12.64 -5.50
N TYR A 118 -7.09 11.77 -4.84
CA TYR A 118 -8.22 11.06 -5.42
C TYR A 118 -9.45 11.17 -4.52
N PHE A 119 -10.57 11.56 -5.12
CA PHE A 119 -11.85 11.67 -4.44
C PHE A 119 -12.79 10.58 -4.94
N GLY A 120 -13.49 9.92 -4.02
CA GLY A 120 -14.50 8.93 -4.38
C GLY A 120 -15.65 9.54 -5.17
N MET A 121 -16.52 8.69 -5.71
CA MET A 121 -17.73 9.16 -6.41
C MET A 121 -18.71 9.91 -5.49
N ASP A 122 -18.60 9.72 -4.18
CA ASP A 122 -19.32 10.49 -3.17
C ASP A 122 -18.65 11.84 -2.86
N GLY A 123 -17.48 12.11 -3.43
CA GLY A 123 -16.64 13.30 -3.23
C GLY A 123 -15.72 13.22 -2.00
N SER A 124 -15.75 12.14 -1.24
CA SER A 124 -14.86 11.99 -0.08
C SER A 124 -13.41 11.74 -0.51
N LEU A 125 -12.45 12.38 0.19
CA LEU A 125 -11.03 12.16 -0.01
C LEU A 125 -10.67 10.71 0.27
N PHE A 126 -9.93 10.09 -0.64
CA PHE A 126 -9.43 8.72 -0.48
C PHE A 126 -8.07 8.69 0.22
N THR A 127 -7.85 7.67 1.07
CA THR A 127 -6.56 7.36 1.73
C THR A 127 -6.30 5.85 1.69
N GLY A 128 -5.03 5.44 1.69
CA GLY A 128 -4.64 4.04 1.63
C GLY A 128 -4.37 3.53 0.21
N LEU A 129 -4.32 2.21 0.04
CA LEU A 129 -4.11 1.53 -1.24
C LEU A 129 -5.42 1.52 -2.07
N LEU A 130 -5.32 1.86 -3.34
CA LEU A 130 -6.43 1.90 -4.28
C LEU A 130 -5.99 1.37 -5.65
N ASN A 131 -6.81 0.52 -6.27
CA ASN A 131 -6.64 0.13 -7.67
C ASN A 131 -7.56 0.99 -8.55
N ILE A 132 -6.97 1.65 -9.55
CA ILE A 132 -7.68 2.49 -10.51
C ILE A 132 -7.28 2.07 -11.91
N GLY A 133 -8.22 1.54 -12.67
CA GLY A 133 -7.96 1.14 -14.05
C GLY A 133 -7.01 -0.06 -14.21
N GLY A 134 -6.77 -0.83 -13.15
CA GLY A 134 -5.83 -1.97 -13.12
C GLY A 134 -4.46 -1.61 -12.53
N GLU A 135 -4.20 -0.34 -12.24
CA GLU A 135 -2.97 0.16 -11.62
C GLU A 135 -3.19 0.44 -10.13
N GLY A 136 -2.21 0.07 -9.30
CA GLY A 136 -2.23 0.33 -7.86
C GLY A 136 -1.66 1.71 -7.53
N TYR A 137 -2.27 2.41 -6.58
CA TYR A 137 -1.81 3.69 -6.05
C TYR A 137 -1.90 3.68 -4.53
N PHE A 138 -1.11 4.51 -3.87
CA PHE A 138 -1.23 4.73 -2.44
C PHE A 138 -1.42 6.22 -2.13
N PHE A 139 -2.41 6.52 -1.29
CA PHE A 139 -2.67 7.86 -0.79
C PHE A 139 -2.40 7.90 0.72
N THR A 140 -1.57 8.85 1.14
CA THR A 140 -1.19 9.03 2.55
C THR A 140 -2.42 9.36 3.42
N GLU A 141 -2.27 9.40 4.74
CA GLU A 141 -3.34 9.86 5.66
C GLU A 141 -3.83 11.26 5.33
N SER A 142 -2.98 12.12 4.75
CA SER A 142 -3.38 13.45 4.25
C SER A 142 -4.03 13.41 2.87
N GLY A 143 -4.25 12.23 2.28
CA GLY A 143 -4.82 12.02 0.95
C GLY A 143 -3.88 12.30 -0.21
N ARG A 144 -2.61 12.66 0.02
CA ARG A 144 -1.64 12.91 -1.06
C ARG A 144 -1.18 11.60 -1.66
N MET A 145 -1.14 11.54 -3.00
CA MET A 145 -0.56 10.41 -3.72
C MET A 145 0.91 10.23 -3.33
N HIS A 146 1.28 8.99 -3.00
CA HIS A 146 2.65 8.61 -2.64
C HIS A 146 3.45 8.24 -3.88
N THR A 147 4.76 8.50 -3.84
CA THR A 147 5.77 8.06 -4.82
C THR A 147 7.02 7.57 -4.09
N GLY A 148 7.77 6.66 -4.71
CA GLY A 148 8.96 6.07 -4.10
C GLY A 148 8.66 4.86 -3.21
N TRP A 149 9.60 4.53 -2.33
CA TRP A 149 9.50 3.39 -1.41
C TRP A 149 8.47 3.63 -0.29
N LEU A 150 7.72 2.59 0.05
CA LEU A 150 6.74 2.58 1.14
C LEU A 150 6.84 1.30 1.95
N GLU A 151 7.00 1.44 3.27
CA GLU A 151 6.80 0.36 4.23
C GLU A 151 5.38 0.45 4.80
N LEU A 152 4.59 -0.61 4.63
CA LEU A 152 3.22 -0.68 5.11
C LEU A 152 2.94 -2.09 5.65
N ASP A 153 2.56 -2.20 6.92
CA ASP A 153 2.25 -3.46 7.60
C ASP A 153 3.35 -4.53 7.45
N GLY A 154 4.64 -4.10 7.54
CA GLY A 154 5.81 -4.98 7.40
C GLY A 154 6.07 -5.47 5.96
N ARG A 155 5.44 -4.86 4.97
CA ARG A 155 5.64 -5.12 3.54
C ARG A 155 6.21 -3.90 2.86
N THR A 156 7.14 -4.11 1.93
CA THR A 156 7.78 -3.07 1.14
C THR A 156 7.11 -2.96 -0.24
N TYR A 157 6.78 -1.75 -0.63
CA TYR A 157 6.21 -1.38 -1.93
C TYR A 157 7.08 -0.31 -2.59
N TYR A 158 6.91 -0.13 -3.88
CA TYR A 158 7.48 0.99 -4.61
C TYR A 158 6.44 1.58 -5.57
N PHE A 159 6.38 2.90 -5.62
CA PHE A 159 5.52 3.66 -6.52
C PHE A 159 6.40 4.55 -7.40
N ASP A 160 6.21 4.50 -8.69
CA ASP A 160 6.98 5.30 -9.64
C ASP A 160 6.69 6.82 -9.51
N SER A 161 7.29 7.63 -10.37
CA SER A 161 7.08 9.08 -10.38
C SER A 161 5.65 9.51 -10.76
N GLN A 162 4.83 8.60 -11.31
CA GLN A 162 3.41 8.80 -11.61
C GLN A 162 2.51 8.23 -10.50
N GLY A 163 3.11 7.69 -9.44
CA GLY A 163 2.40 7.05 -8.32
C GLY A 163 1.92 5.63 -8.62
N VAL A 164 2.32 5.03 -9.74
CA VAL A 164 1.91 3.67 -10.11
C VAL A 164 2.75 2.66 -9.34
N MET A 165 2.08 1.69 -8.71
CA MET A 165 2.69 0.63 -7.91
C MET A 165 3.48 -0.34 -8.79
N ALA A 166 4.73 -0.60 -8.43
CA ALA A 166 5.59 -1.57 -9.09
C ALA A 166 5.06 -2.99 -8.93
N VAL A 167 5.05 -3.76 -10.03
CA VAL A 167 4.74 -5.19 -10.07
C VAL A 167 5.70 -5.90 -11.02
N GLY A 168 6.00 -7.18 -10.77
CA GLY A 168 6.96 -7.93 -11.58
C GLY A 168 8.40 -7.46 -11.37
N GLN A 169 9.20 -7.46 -12.43
CA GLN A 169 10.59 -7.02 -12.40
C GLN A 169 10.68 -5.52 -12.73
N VAL A 170 11.30 -4.74 -11.84
CA VAL A 170 11.47 -3.29 -12.02
C VAL A 170 12.90 -2.89 -11.66
N GLU A 171 13.55 -2.16 -12.55
CA GLU A 171 14.86 -1.55 -12.27
C GLU A 171 14.65 -0.22 -11.54
N ILE A 172 15.20 -0.11 -10.34
CA ILE A 172 15.13 1.09 -9.50
C ILE A 172 16.56 1.46 -9.09
N GLU A 173 16.98 2.67 -9.46
CA GLU A 173 18.33 3.19 -9.16
C GLU A 173 19.46 2.27 -9.65
N GLY A 174 19.25 1.57 -10.78
CA GLY A 174 20.22 0.65 -11.39
C GLY A 174 20.27 -0.74 -10.73
N GLN A 175 19.35 -1.05 -9.83
CA GLN A 175 19.18 -2.36 -9.21
C GLN A 175 17.85 -3.00 -9.64
N LEU A 176 17.91 -4.30 -9.97
CA LEU A 176 16.71 -5.07 -10.32
C LEU A 176 15.99 -5.50 -9.04
N HIS A 177 14.73 -5.16 -8.94
CA HIS A 177 13.84 -5.57 -7.85
C HIS A 177 12.68 -6.39 -8.38
N HIS A 178 12.17 -7.29 -7.54
CA HIS A 178 11.03 -8.14 -7.86
C HIS A 178 9.86 -7.82 -6.95
N PHE A 179 8.67 -7.67 -7.53
CA PHE A 179 7.44 -7.39 -6.82
C PHE A 179 6.38 -8.43 -7.20
N SER A 180 5.61 -8.88 -6.23
CA SER A 180 4.44 -9.72 -6.49
C SER A 180 3.40 -8.99 -7.34
N PRO A 181 2.41 -9.67 -7.92
CA PRO A 181 1.28 -9.01 -8.60
C PRO A 181 0.51 -8.02 -7.72
N ARG A 182 0.66 -8.11 -6.39
CA ARG A 182 0.09 -7.17 -5.41
C ARG A 182 1.04 -6.06 -4.99
N GLY A 183 2.18 -5.92 -5.68
CA GLY A 183 3.19 -4.88 -5.44
C GLY A 183 4.09 -5.10 -4.24
N VAL A 184 4.01 -6.24 -3.55
CA VAL A 184 4.90 -6.53 -2.41
C VAL A 184 6.27 -6.92 -2.94
N LYS A 185 7.33 -6.23 -2.46
CA LYS A 185 8.71 -6.57 -2.78
C LYS A 185 9.06 -7.97 -2.28
N VAL A 186 9.70 -8.77 -3.13
CA VAL A 186 10.15 -10.12 -2.82
C VAL A 186 11.63 -10.27 -3.13
N LEU A 187 12.38 -10.89 -2.23
CA LEU A 187 13.77 -11.26 -2.51
C LEU A 187 13.78 -12.58 -3.28
N LEU A 188 14.02 -12.51 -4.58
CA LEU A 188 14.31 -13.67 -5.41
C LEU A 188 15.83 -13.93 -5.40
N VAL A 189 16.25 -15.10 -4.93
CA VAL A 189 17.65 -15.56 -4.97
C VAL A 189 17.68 -16.88 -5.72
N ASN A 190 18.42 -16.91 -6.82
CA ASN A 190 18.58 -18.07 -7.69
C ASN A 190 19.87 -17.89 -8.53
N PRO A 191 20.25 -18.78 -9.46
CA PRO A 191 21.49 -18.63 -10.25
C PRO A 191 21.68 -17.32 -10.99
N TRP A 192 20.60 -16.58 -11.27
CA TRP A 192 20.63 -15.30 -12.01
C TRP A 192 20.44 -14.07 -11.12
N ASN A 193 19.99 -14.27 -9.89
CA ASN A 193 19.72 -13.22 -8.92
C ASN A 193 20.48 -13.53 -7.62
N SER A 194 21.62 -12.88 -7.43
CA SER A 194 22.45 -13.07 -6.23
C SER A 194 21.84 -12.36 -5.01
N LEU A 195 22.19 -12.88 -3.84
CA LEU A 195 21.94 -12.22 -2.56
C LEU A 195 22.57 -10.81 -2.57
N PRO A 196 21.86 -9.75 -2.15
CA PRO A 196 22.45 -8.42 -2.00
C PRO A 196 23.66 -8.44 -1.05
N GLU A 197 24.72 -7.67 -1.37
CA GLU A 197 25.95 -7.64 -0.58
C GLU A 197 25.73 -7.15 0.87
N ASP A 198 24.74 -6.27 1.05
CA ASP A 198 24.36 -5.66 2.33
C ASP A 198 23.17 -6.36 3.00
N TYR A 199 22.81 -7.58 2.55
CA TYR A 199 21.68 -8.31 3.13
C TYR A 199 21.95 -8.72 4.57
N GLU A 200 21.12 -8.21 5.46
CA GLU A 200 21.10 -8.58 6.88
C GLU A 200 19.79 -9.30 7.22
N VAL A 201 19.88 -10.31 8.10
CA VAL A 201 18.72 -11.09 8.54
C VAL A 201 18.74 -11.31 10.05
N THR A 202 17.58 -11.10 10.68
CA THR A 202 17.39 -11.43 12.09
C THR A 202 17.01 -12.90 12.22
N LEU A 203 17.88 -13.69 12.83
CA LEU A 203 17.75 -15.14 12.95
C LEU A 203 17.34 -15.56 14.35
N VAL A 204 16.38 -16.50 14.44
CA VAL A 204 15.99 -17.19 15.67
C VAL A 204 16.26 -18.69 15.56
N ASN A 205 16.52 -19.37 16.69
CA ASN A 205 16.75 -20.79 16.71
C ASN A 205 15.44 -21.56 16.52
N VAL A 206 15.41 -22.51 15.58
CA VAL A 206 14.31 -23.47 15.38
C VAL A 206 14.68 -24.86 15.90
N THR A 207 15.97 -25.17 15.94
CA THR A 207 16.55 -26.35 16.62
C THR A 207 17.78 -25.91 17.40
N SER A 208 18.50 -26.87 18.00
CA SER A 208 19.82 -26.59 18.62
C SER A 208 20.92 -26.22 17.60
N GLN A 209 20.73 -26.47 16.31
CA GLN A 209 21.69 -26.27 15.24
C GLN A 209 21.19 -25.36 14.13
N ASP A 210 19.86 -25.31 13.90
CA ASP A 210 19.28 -24.58 12.78
C ASP A 210 18.62 -23.28 13.24
N ARG A 211 18.77 -22.26 12.43
CA ARG A 211 18.17 -20.93 12.59
C ARG A 211 17.38 -20.55 11.34
N LEU A 212 16.38 -19.71 11.50
CA LEU A 212 15.63 -19.11 10.41
C LEU A 212 15.32 -17.64 10.73
N GLU A 213 14.89 -16.90 9.72
CA GLU A 213 14.27 -15.59 9.91
C GLU A 213 13.03 -15.72 10.79
N THR A 214 12.71 -14.68 11.56
CA THR A 214 11.70 -14.75 12.63
C THR A 214 10.32 -15.21 12.14
N ALA A 215 9.76 -14.57 11.08
CA ALA A 215 8.43 -14.92 10.57
C ALA A 215 8.41 -16.33 9.94
N CYS A 216 9.50 -16.71 9.27
CA CYS A 216 9.69 -18.04 8.73
C CYS A 216 9.72 -19.10 9.84
N ALA A 217 10.43 -18.83 10.95
CA ALA A 217 10.54 -19.73 12.09
C ALA A 217 9.18 -19.96 12.78
N GLU A 218 8.42 -18.89 13.01
CA GLU A 218 7.07 -18.97 13.60
C GLU A 218 6.10 -19.78 12.72
N ALA A 219 6.15 -19.57 11.41
CA ALA A 219 5.34 -20.31 10.44
C ALA A 219 5.72 -21.79 10.40
N LEU A 220 7.04 -22.09 10.43
CA LEU A 220 7.57 -23.45 10.46
C LEU A 220 7.11 -24.21 11.71
N GLU A 221 7.19 -23.58 12.88
CA GLU A 221 6.77 -24.20 14.13
C GLU A 221 5.30 -24.67 14.07
N LYS A 222 4.40 -23.83 13.54
CA LYS A 222 2.98 -24.18 13.34
C LYS A 222 2.83 -25.33 12.35
N MET A 223 3.48 -25.27 11.19
CA MET A 223 3.44 -26.31 10.17
C MET A 223 3.89 -27.67 10.71
N LEU A 224 5.01 -27.72 11.42
CA LEU A 224 5.53 -28.96 11.99
C LEU A 224 4.69 -29.51 13.14
N ALA A 225 4.07 -28.61 13.94
CA ALA A 225 3.15 -29.00 15.00
C ALA A 225 1.91 -29.71 14.40
N ASP A 226 1.30 -29.16 13.38
CA ASP A 226 0.13 -29.73 12.71
C ASP A 226 0.45 -31.00 11.93
N CYS A 227 1.61 -31.06 11.26
CA CYS A 227 2.12 -32.27 10.63
C CYS A 227 2.26 -33.40 11.66
N LYS A 228 2.77 -33.10 12.87
CA LYS A 228 2.88 -34.05 13.97
C LYS A 228 1.50 -34.47 14.51
N LEU A 229 0.55 -33.55 14.64
CA LEU A 229 -0.83 -33.85 15.03
C LEU A 229 -1.52 -34.76 14.01
N ALA A 230 -1.20 -34.60 12.72
CA ALA A 230 -1.65 -35.50 11.65
C ALA A 230 -1.00 -36.89 11.68
N GLY A 231 -0.08 -37.15 12.64
CA GLY A 231 0.54 -38.44 12.88
C GLY A 231 1.88 -38.66 12.16
N TYR A 232 2.44 -37.64 11.53
CA TYR A 232 3.71 -37.72 10.80
C TYR A 232 4.88 -37.19 11.63
N LYS A 233 6.07 -37.70 11.34
CA LYS A 233 7.30 -37.30 12.00
C LYS A 233 8.30 -36.75 10.99
N THR A 234 8.74 -35.54 11.23
CA THR A 234 9.68 -34.82 10.38
C THR A 234 10.98 -34.51 11.11
N MET A 235 12.03 -34.25 10.35
CA MET A 235 13.33 -33.75 10.83
C MET A 235 13.77 -32.61 9.94
N ILE A 236 14.17 -31.48 10.55
CA ILE A 236 14.87 -30.40 9.86
C ILE A 236 16.29 -30.89 9.59
N VAL A 237 16.76 -30.72 8.35
CA VAL A 237 18.09 -31.12 7.90
C VAL A 237 18.98 -29.89 7.72
N SER A 238 18.40 -28.77 7.32
CA SER A 238 19.11 -27.52 7.09
C SER A 238 18.17 -26.33 7.18
N GLY A 239 18.58 -25.31 7.92
CA GLY A 239 17.96 -24.00 7.97
C GLY A 239 18.84 -22.94 7.29
N TYR A 240 19.12 -21.82 7.98
CA TYR A 240 20.03 -20.78 7.52
C TYR A 240 21.45 -21.33 7.32
N ARG A 241 22.09 -20.90 6.23
CA ARG A 241 23.50 -21.22 5.91
C ARG A 241 24.29 -19.92 5.78
N THR A 242 25.46 -19.88 6.40
CA THR A 242 26.42 -18.80 6.16
C THR A 242 27.04 -18.93 4.76
N GLN A 243 27.75 -17.91 4.32
CA GLN A 243 28.54 -17.97 3.08
C GLN A 243 29.52 -19.15 3.10
N GLU A 244 30.23 -19.33 4.23
CA GLU A 244 31.21 -20.42 4.40
C GLU A 244 30.58 -21.81 4.36
N ASP A 245 29.39 -21.97 4.98
CA ASP A 245 28.66 -23.24 4.94
C ASP A 245 28.25 -23.59 3.51
N GLN A 246 27.74 -22.60 2.75
CA GLN A 246 27.32 -22.79 1.36
C GLN A 246 28.53 -23.10 0.46
N GLU A 247 29.66 -22.42 0.66
CA GLU A 247 30.94 -22.72 -0.05
C GLU A 247 31.43 -24.12 0.24
N PHE A 248 31.38 -24.55 1.49
CA PHE A 248 31.77 -25.92 1.87
C PHE A 248 30.88 -26.97 1.17
N LEU A 249 29.54 -26.78 1.18
CA LEU A 249 28.60 -27.70 0.57
C LEU A 249 28.79 -27.78 -0.95
N TYR A 250 28.88 -26.63 -1.61
CA TYR A 250 29.06 -26.52 -3.05
C TYR A 250 30.40 -27.20 -3.48
N ASN A 251 31.51 -26.83 -2.85
CA ASN A 251 32.81 -27.40 -3.16
C ASN A 251 32.88 -28.91 -2.89
N ARG A 252 32.23 -29.40 -1.84
CA ARG A 252 32.08 -30.83 -1.57
C ARG A 252 31.36 -31.54 -2.71
N LYS A 253 30.29 -30.92 -3.27
CA LYS A 253 29.55 -31.49 -4.39
C LYS A 253 30.38 -31.48 -5.67
N VAL A 254 31.06 -30.37 -6.01
CA VAL A 254 32.01 -30.31 -7.13
C VAL A 254 33.06 -31.41 -7.04
N ASN A 255 33.71 -31.56 -5.85
CA ASN A 255 34.71 -32.58 -5.63
C ASN A 255 34.17 -34.00 -5.81
N SER A 256 32.90 -34.26 -5.48
CA SER A 256 32.31 -35.58 -5.70
C SER A 256 32.26 -35.93 -7.20
N TYR A 257 31.97 -34.98 -8.09
CA TYR A 257 32.00 -35.18 -9.53
C TYR A 257 33.40 -35.30 -10.11
N LEU A 258 34.38 -34.52 -9.57
CA LEU A 258 35.78 -34.66 -9.94
C LEU A 258 36.29 -36.09 -9.63
N HIS A 259 35.92 -36.66 -8.47
CA HIS A 259 36.26 -38.03 -8.12
C HIS A 259 35.60 -39.08 -9.04
N MET A 260 34.52 -38.75 -9.71
CA MET A 260 33.89 -39.57 -10.75
C MET A 260 34.61 -39.44 -12.12
N GLY A 261 35.66 -38.61 -12.22
CA GLY A 261 36.45 -38.40 -13.42
C GLY A 261 35.91 -37.32 -14.36
N TRP A 262 35.03 -36.45 -13.87
CA TRP A 262 34.53 -35.32 -14.68
C TRP A 262 35.60 -34.21 -14.70
N ASP A 263 35.59 -33.39 -15.77
CA ASP A 263 36.38 -32.18 -15.78
C ASP A 263 35.72 -31.10 -14.86
N LEU A 264 36.49 -30.08 -14.54
CA LEU A 264 36.08 -29.06 -13.55
C LEU A 264 34.89 -28.24 -14.02
N GLU A 265 34.80 -27.92 -15.31
CA GLU A 265 33.71 -27.10 -15.87
C GLU A 265 32.39 -27.87 -15.77
N ARG A 266 32.37 -29.12 -16.23
CA ARG A 266 31.21 -29.99 -16.11
C ARG A 266 30.84 -30.27 -14.67
N ALA A 267 31.83 -30.54 -13.80
CA ALA A 267 31.60 -30.79 -12.37
C ALA A 267 30.92 -29.58 -11.68
N ARG A 268 31.39 -28.37 -11.97
CA ARG A 268 30.79 -27.13 -11.44
C ARG A 268 29.36 -26.89 -11.97
N LYS A 269 29.15 -27.08 -13.26
CA LYS A 269 27.85 -26.90 -13.89
C LYS A 269 26.82 -27.84 -13.29
N GLU A 270 27.12 -29.10 -13.16
CA GLU A 270 26.22 -30.10 -12.58
C GLU A 270 26.02 -29.87 -11.08
N ALA A 271 27.06 -29.58 -10.34
CA ALA A 271 26.97 -29.30 -8.91
C ALA A 271 26.06 -28.12 -8.63
N ALA A 272 26.03 -27.08 -9.49
CA ALA A 272 25.21 -25.90 -9.35
C ALA A 272 23.70 -26.19 -9.48
N THR A 273 23.32 -27.29 -10.13
CA THR A 273 21.90 -27.69 -10.22
C THR A 273 21.40 -28.44 -8.99
N GLU A 274 22.27 -28.93 -8.14
CA GLU A 274 21.94 -29.69 -6.92
C GLU A 274 22.27 -28.93 -5.63
N VAL A 275 23.26 -28.08 -5.66
CA VAL A 275 23.69 -27.22 -4.54
C VAL A 275 23.95 -25.83 -5.12
N ALA A 276 23.13 -24.87 -4.77
CA ALA A 276 23.26 -23.52 -5.27
C ALA A 276 24.67 -22.96 -5.09
N VAL A 277 25.16 -22.19 -6.07
CA VAL A 277 26.44 -21.49 -5.99
C VAL A 277 26.40 -20.52 -4.79
N PRO A 278 27.49 -20.39 -4.00
CA PRO A 278 27.54 -19.44 -2.89
C PRO A 278 27.10 -18.02 -3.30
N GLY A 279 26.20 -17.41 -2.52
CA GLY A 279 25.56 -16.14 -2.85
C GLY A 279 24.28 -16.27 -3.69
N THR A 280 23.89 -17.50 -4.11
CA THR A 280 22.65 -17.74 -4.87
C THR A 280 21.74 -18.77 -4.19
N SER A 281 21.93 -19.03 -2.89
CA SER A 281 21.15 -19.97 -2.10
C SER A 281 20.12 -19.28 -1.24
N GLU A 282 18.86 -19.73 -1.29
CA GLU A 282 17.78 -19.22 -0.45
C GLU A 282 17.95 -19.50 1.05
N HIS A 283 18.78 -20.51 1.41
CA HIS A 283 19.17 -20.73 2.80
C HIS A 283 19.96 -19.56 3.39
N GLN A 284 20.68 -18.80 2.56
CA GLN A 284 21.38 -17.59 3.01
C GLN A 284 20.44 -16.40 3.29
N LEU A 285 19.16 -16.48 2.86
CA LEU A 285 18.11 -15.53 3.26
C LEU A 285 17.56 -15.83 4.66
N GLY A 286 17.72 -17.04 5.17
CA GLY A 286 17.00 -17.52 6.36
C GLY A 286 15.52 -17.85 6.11
N LEU A 287 15.09 -17.87 4.83
CA LEU A 287 13.70 -18.09 4.42
C LEU A 287 13.46 -19.47 3.80
N ALA A 288 14.47 -20.34 3.78
CA ALA A 288 14.37 -21.69 3.26
C ALA A 288 14.72 -22.73 4.31
N VAL A 289 14.06 -23.88 4.26
CA VAL A 289 14.29 -25.02 5.16
C VAL A 289 14.18 -26.34 4.41
N ASP A 290 15.15 -27.22 4.68
CA ASP A 290 15.12 -28.61 4.21
C ASP A 290 14.50 -29.51 5.28
N ILE A 291 13.41 -30.20 4.96
CA ILE A 291 12.64 -31.07 5.87
C ILE A 291 12.52 -32.45 5.26
N ILE A 292 12.78 -33.50 6.05
CA ILE A 292 12.59 -34.89 5.63
C ILE A 292 11.64 -35.64 6.55
N ASP A 293 11.07 -36.74 6.03
CA ASP A 293 10.41 -37.78 6.85
C ASP A 293 11.50 -38.55 7.60
N VAL A 294 11.34 -38.73 8.91
CA VAL A 294 12.34 -39.42 9.76
C VAL A 294 12.56 -40.89 9.37
N ASN A 295 11.62 -41.51 8.64
CA ASN A 295 11.75 -42.92 8.19
C ASN A 295 12.60 -43.04 6.94
N TYR A 296 13.03 -41.94 6.33
CA TYR A 296 13.88 -41.94 5.14
C TYR A 296 14.91 -40.79 5.22
N GLY A 297 16.15 -41.14 5.60
CA GLY A 297 17.22 -40.20 5.94
C GLY A 297 18.02 -39.63 4.75
N TYR A 298 17.56 -39.74 3.50
CA TYR A 298 18.29 -39.27 2.33
C TYR A 298 17.57 -38.10 1.65
N LEU A 299 18.33 -37.13 1.15
CA LEU A 299 17.87 -36.02 0.33
C LEU A 299 17.89 -36.43 -1.14
N ASP A 300 16.86 -37.14 -1.57
CA ASP A 300 16.62 -37.52 -2.97
C ASP A 300 15.10 -37.56 -3.29
N SER A 301 14.76 -37.75 -4.57
CA SER A 301 13.38 -37.69 -5.06
C SER A 301 12.42 -38.72 -4.40
N ARG A 302 12.94 -39.75 -3.72
CA ARG A 302 12.10 -40.72 -2.98
C ARG A 302 11.45 -40.10 -1.75
N GLN A 303 11.95 -38.99 -1.24
CA GLN A 303 11.28 -38.21 -0.19
C GLN A 303 9.84 -37.90 -0.58
N ALA A 304 9.56 -37.60 -1.85
CA ALA A 304 8.21 -37.31 -2.33
C ALA A 304 7.20 -38.47 -2.11
N GLN A 305 7.69 -39.70 -1.90
CA GLN A 305 6.84 -40.86 -1.62
C GLN A 305 6.57 -41.04 -0.12
N MET A 306 7.33 -40.37 0.74
CA MET A 306 7.21 -40.50 2.19
C MET A 306 5.93 -39.81 2.71
N PRO A 307 5.25 -40.40 3.71
CA PRO A 307 3.99 -39.88 4.22
C PRO A 307 4.07 -38.44 4.74
N ALA A 308 5.12 -38.10 5.49
CA ALA A 308 5.30 -36.74 5.99
C ALA A 308 5.50 -35.73 4.86
N GLN A 309 6.29 -36.09 3.83
CA GLN A 309 6.49 -35.21 2.68
C GLN A 309 5.22 -35.00 1.86
N LYS A 310 4.41 -36.03 1.68
CA LYS A 310 3.09 -35.87 1.01
C LYS A 310 2.19 -34.90 1.76
N TRP A 311 2.19 -34.95 3.08
CA TRP A 311 1.45 -34.01 3.91
C TRP A 311 2.02 -32.59 3.78
N LEU A 312 3.34 -32.44 3.92
CA LEU A 312 4.01 -31.14 3.80
C LEU A 312 3.75 -30.49 2.44
N MET A 313 3.96 -31.21 1.34
CA MET A 313 3.70 -30.71 -0.02
C MET A 313 2.23 -30.32 -0.25
N ALA A 314 1.29 -30.99 0.42
CA ALA A 314 -0.14 -30.69 0.29
C ALA A 314 -0.58 -29.49 1.15
N HIS A 315 0.11 -29.18 2.24
CA HIS A 315 -0.34 -28.21 3.26
C HIS A 315 0.62 -27.02 3.48
N CYS A 316 1.85 -27.05 2.95
CA CYS A 316 2.86 -26.03 3.25
C CYS A 316 2.39 -24.59 2.94
N HIS A 317 1.57 -24.42 1.90
CA HIS A 317 1.02 -23.11 1.51
C HIS A 317 0.12 -22.48 2.59
N GLU A 318 -0.58 -23.28 3.38
CA GLU A 318 -1.42 -22.83 4.50
C GLU A 318 -0.60 -22.10 5.59
N TYR A 319 0.72 -22.37 5.62
CA TYR A 319 1.69 -21.77 6.56
C TYR A 319 2.64 -20.76 5.89
N GLY A 320 2.41 -20.46 4.61
CA GLY A 320 3.21 -19.48 3.87
C GLY A 320 4.46 -20.06 3.22
N PHE A 321 4.59 -21.38 3.12
CA PHE A 321 5.67 -22.04 2.40
C PHE A 321 5.22 -22.53 1.03
N ILE A 322 6.16 -22.57 0.08
CA ILE A 322 5.99 -23.22 -1.22
C ILE A 322 6.97 -24.38 -1.35
N LEU A 323 6.60 -25.42 -2.11
CA LEU A 323 7.55 -26.39 -2.64
C LEU A 323 8.36 -25.66 -3.72
N ARG A 324 9.59 -25.28 -3.38
CA ARG A 324 10.36 -24.31 -4.15
C ARG A 324 10.81 -24.80 -5.52
N TYR A 325 11.17 -26.07 -5.61
CA TYR A 325 11.75 -26.70 -6.81
C TYR A 325 10.88 -27.88 -7.25
N PRO A 326 9.72 -27.62 -7.87
CA PRO A 326 8.81 -28.69 -8.29
C PRO A 326 9.33 -29.48 -9.49
N VAL A 327 8.70 -30.62 -9.79
CA VAL A 327 9.08 -31.46 -10.94
C VAL A 327 8.95 -30.66 -12.24
N GLY A 328 10.02 -30.72 -13.07
CA GLY A 328 10.01 -30.11 -14.41
C GLY A 328 10.36 -28.61 -14.43
N SER A 329 10.70 -28.01 -13.30
CA SER A 329 11.00 -26.57 -13.21
C SER A 329 12.49 -26.20 -13.27
N THR A 330 13.40 -27.16 -13.48
CA THR A 330 14.85 -26.94 -13.44
C THR A 330 15.34 -25.86 -14.40
N GLU A 331 14.77 -25.78 -15.61
CA GLU A 331 15.14 -24.74 -16.61
C GLU A 331 14.74 -23.32 -16.13
N ILE A 332 13.73 -23.21 -15.25
CA ILE A 332 13.22 -21.95 -14.72
C ILE A 332 13.93 -21.57 -13.41
N THR A 333 14.13 -22.55 -12.52
CA THR A 333 14.65 -22.31 -11.16
C THR A 333 16.16 -22.47 -11.07
N GLY A 334 16.78 -23.18 -12.03
CA GLY A 334 18.18 -23.58 -12.03
C GLY A 334 18.53 -24.75 -11.12
N ILE A 335 17.58 -25.23 -10.31
CA ILE A 335 17.77 -26.33 -9.34
C ILE A 335 16.88 -27.51 -9.73
N ILE A 336 17.39 -28.73 -9.52
CA ILE A 336 16.63 -29.96 -9.75
C ILE A 336 15.43 -30.09 -8.82
N TYR A 337 14.55 -31.10 -9.07
CA TYR A 337 13.44 -31.39 -8.18
C TYR A 337 13.91 -31.75 -6.77
N GLU A 338 13.48 -30.97 -5.78
CA GLU A 338 13.80 -31.12 -4.36
C GLU A 338 12.54 -31.17 -3.50
N PRO A 339 11.94 -32.36 -3.26
CA PRO A 339 10.72 -32.48 -2.47
C PRO A 339 10.89 -32.13 -1.00
N TRP A 340 12.10 -31.90 -0.51
CA TRP A 340 12.44 -31.54 0.87
C TRP A 340 12.58 -30.03 1.08
N HIS A 341 12.76 -29.23 0.01
CA HIS A 341 13.10 -27.82 0.10
C HIS A 341 11.85 -26.93 0.06
N TYR A 342 11.60 -26.23 1.17
CA TYR A 342 10.46 -25.31 1.33
C TYR A 342 10.95 -23.88 1.49
N ARG A 343 10.38 -22.96 0.69
CA ARG A 343 10.66 -21.53 0.76
C ARG A 343 9.45 -20.79 1.38
N TYR A 344 9.75 -19.99 2.41
CA TYR A 344 8.75 -19.08 3.01
C TYR A 344 8.57 -17.82 2.15
N VAL A 345 7.33 -17.51 1.79
CA VAL A 345 6.92 -16.34 1.01
C VAL A 345 5.72 -15.60 1.62
N GLY A 346 5.20 -16.10 2.75
CA GLY A 346 3.94 -15.64 3.37
C GLY A 346 2.71 -16.35 2.82
N VAL A 347 1.66 -16.44 3.63
CA VAL A 347 0.49 -17.29 3.36
C VAL A 347 -0.23 -16.92 2.05
N GLU A 348 -0.47 -15.64 1.84
CA GLU A 348 -1.21 -15.14 0.68
C GLU A 348 -0.50 -15.49 -0.64
N MET A 349 0.79 -15.24 -0.73
CA MET A 349 1.60 -15.53 -1.91
C MET A 349 1.78 -17.05 -2.11
N ALA A 350 2.00 -17.80 -1.02
CA ALA A 350 2.12 -19.25 -1.09
C ALA A 350 0.84 -19.92 -1.61
N GLN A 351 -0.33 -19.42 -1.18
CA GLN A 351 -1.61 -19.90 -1.69
C GLN A 351 -1.76 -19.61 -3.19
N GLU A 352 -1.48 -18.38 -3.63
CA GLU A 352 -1.59 -17.99 -5.05
C GLU A 352 -0.65 -18.81 -5.95
N ILE A 353 0.62 -18.98 -5.54
CA ILE A 353 1.61 -19.80 -6.28
C ILE A 353 1.15 -21.26 -6.38
N THR A 354 0.62 -21.81 -5.28
CA THR A 354 0.12 -23.19 -5.23
C THR A 354 -1.11 -23.39 -6.09
N ASP A 355 -2.10 -22.47 -6.03
CA ASP A 355 -3.33 -22.55 -6.82
C ASP A 355 -3.07 -22.42 -8.32
N LEU A 356 -2.10 -21.58 -8.69
CA LEU A 356 -1.67 -21.42 -10.09
C LEU A 356 -0.78 -22.55 -10.57
N GLY A 357 -0.14 -23.28 -9.67
CA GLY A 357 0.78 -24.40 -9.99
C GLY A 357 2.05 -23.92 -10.70
N ILE A 358 2.57 -22.74 -10.36
CA ILE A 358 3.73 -22.09 -10.97
C ILE A 358 4.90 -21.97 -10.00
N THR A 359 6.08 -21.62 -10.51
CA THR A 359 7.28 -21.33 -9.71
C THR A 359 7.26 -19.90 -9.15
N LEU A 360 8.16 -19.62 -8.20
CA LEU A 360 8.35 -18.25 -7.69
C LEU A 360 8.81 -17.30 -8.80
N GLU A 361 9.68 -17.77 -9.70
CA GLU A 361 10.14 -17.01 -10.87
C GLU A 361 8.98 -16.60 -11.78
N GLU A 362 8.11 -17.55 -12.14
CA GLU A 362 6.93 -17.28 -12.98
C GLU A 362 5.98 -16.31 -12.29
N TYR A 363 5.76 -16.48 -10.98
CA TYR A 363 4.89 -15.60 -10.19
C TYR A 363 5.41 -14.14 -10.16
N LEU A 364 6.72 -13.96 -10.16
CA LEU A 364 7.39 -12.65 -10.16
C LEU A 364 7.69 -12.11 -11.58
N GLY A 365 7.29 -12.84 -12.63
CA GLY A 365 7.60 -12.48 -14.02
C GLY A 365 9.09 -12.54 -14.34
N ALA A 366 9.84 -13.42 -13.65
CA ALA A 366 11.30 -13.57 -13.73
C ALA A 366 11.72 -14.88 -14.47
N ALA A 367 10.78 -15.56 -15.10
CA ALA A 367 11.01 -16.81 -15.84
C ALA A 367 11.41 -16.56 -17.30
#